data_e3d55f793b2edf22c265932596e6166e
#
_entry.id   e3d55f793b2edf22c265932596e6166e
#
_cell.length_a   1.000
_cell.length_b   1.000
_cell.length_c   1.000
_cell.angle_alpha   90.00
_cell.angle_beta   90.00
_cell.angle_gamma   90.00
#
_symmetry.space_group_name_H-M   'P 1'
#
loop_
_entity.id
_entity.type
_entity.pdbx_description
1 polymer ?
#
loop_
_entity_poly.entity_id
_entity_poly.type
_entity_poly.pdbx_seq_one_letter_code
_entity_poly.pdbx_strand_id
1 'polypeptide(L)'
;MSQTTTRQTVILIDDHPLFRKGLIQLLETISDFEVTGEASNGKDGIALARTLKPDLLLLDLNMKDMSGLEVLRQIRAADLDTRVVMITVSDQTDDLVAALRLGADGYLLKDMEPELMIASLASAAAGKIVVAENLTHLLAVALREQRQPRNATEAGLTEQEQRIIELIAAGLSNKVIGRELGIAEGTVKVHVKHLLRKLGLRSRV
;
A
#
# COMPACT_ATOMS: atom_id res chain seq x y z
N MET A 1 -11.83 36.05 21.66
CA MET A 1 -12.69 35.09 20.95
C MET A 1 -11.95 33.76 20.93
N SER A 2 -12.31 32.86 21.84
CA SER A 2 -11.69 31.51 21.89
C SER A 2 -12.14 30.73 20.66
N GLN A 3 -11.21 30.45 19.74
CA GLN A 3 -11.45 29.47 18.69
C GLN A 3 -11.63 28.13 19.39
N THR A 4 -12.83 27.60 19.38
CA THR A 4 -13.10 26.21 19.76
C THR A 4 -12.42 25.36 18.69
N THR A 5 -11.18 24.95 18.94
CA THR A 5 -10.49 24.00 18.06
C THR A 5 -11.26 22.68 18.17
N THR A 6 -12.04 22.35 17.15
CA THR A 6 -12.72 21.07 17.08
C THR A 6 -11.66 19.99 17.01
N ARG A 7 -11.62 19.08 17.98
CA ARG A 7 -10.69 17.96 17.99
C ARG A 7 -10.93 17.07 16.78
N GLN A 8 -9.86 16.59 16.19
CA GLN A 8 -9.96 15.62 15.09
C GLN A 8 -10.28 14.24 15.66
N THR A 9 -11.38 13.66 15.21
CA THR A 9 -11.78 12.32 15.62
C THR A 9 -10.92 11.27 14.92
N VAL A 10 -10.38 10.31 15.70
CA VAL A 10 -9.44 9.31 15.21
C VAL A 10 -9.93 7.92 15.56
N ILE A 11 -9.83 6.98 14.60
CA ILE A 11 -9.93 5.55 14.88
C ILE A 11 -8.63 4.83 14.48
N LEU A 12 -8.31 3.75 15.21
CA LEU A 12 -7.16 2.91 14.93
C LEU A 12 -7.59 1.50 14.53
N ILE A 13 -7.00 0.98 13.46
CA ILE A 13 -7.18 -0.41 13.02
C ILE A 13 -5.80 -1.07 12.94
N ASP A 14 -5.49 -1.97 13.89
CA ASP A 14 -4.18 -2.62 13.99
C ASP A 14 -4.33 -3.91 14.81
N ASP A 15 -3.76 -5.03 14.34
CA ASP A 15 -3.85 -6.32 15.06
C ASP A 15 -2.75 -6.51 16.12
N HIS A 16 -1.85 -5.52 16.31
CA HIS A 16 -0.80 -5.51 17.34
C HIS A 16 -1.24 -4.76 18.61
N PRO A 17 -1.65 -5.45 19.68
CA PRO A 17 -2.29 -4.79 20.82
C PRO A 17 -1.40 -3.76 21.54
N LEU A 18 -0.09 -4.04 21.63
CA LEU A 18 0.85 -3.14 22.32
C LEU A 18 1.03 -1.85 21.54
N PHE A 19 1.23 -1.94 20.23
CA PHE A 19 1.38 -0.76 19.38
C PHE A 19 0.09 0.08 19.39
N ARG A 20 -1.07 -0.56 19.20
CA ARG A 20 -2.37 0.10 19.22
C ARG A 20 -2.60 0.89 20.51
N LYS A 21 -2.39 0.24 21.68
CA LYS A 21 -2.54 0.91 22.99
C LYS A 21 -1.53 2.03 23.18
N GLY A 22 -0.27 1.83 22.80
CA GLY A 22 0.76 2.86 22.91
C GLY A 22 0.43 4.09 22.06
N LEU A 23 -0.03 3.89 20.82
CA LEU A 23 -0.40 4.99 19.94
C LEU A 23 -1.66 5.73 20.45
N ILE A 24 -2.65 5.02 21.00
CA ILE A 24 -3.82 5.64 21.64
C ILE A 24 -3.36 6.54 22.80
N GLN A 25 -2.56 6.01 23.71
CA GLN A 25 -2.03 6.80 24.84
C GLN A 25 -1.26 8.02 24.36
N LEU A 26 -0.46 7.88 23.31
CA LEU A 26 0.29 9.00 22.72
C LEU A 26 -0.67 10.08 22.18
N LEU A 27 -1.69 9.70 21.44
CA LEU A 27 -2.68 10.63 20.89
C LEU A 27 -3.50 11.33 21.98
N GLU A 28 -3.84 10.64 23.05
CA GLU A 28 -4.57 11.22 24.21
C GLU A 28 -3.78 12.31 24.94
N THR A 29 -2.45 12.35 24.81
CA THR A 29 -1.63 13.45 25.37
C THR A 29 -1.77 14.75 24.61
N ILE A 30 -2.39 14.73 23.41
CA ILE A 30 -2.48 15.86 22.50
C ILE A 30 -3.93 16.35 22.43
N SER A 31 -4.11 17.64 22.70
CA SER A 31 -5.45 18.26 22.72
C SER A 31 -6.20 18.23 21.39
N ASP A 32 -5.47 18.09 20.29
CA ASP A 32 -6.00 18.22 18.93
C ASP A 32 -6.68 16.94 18.40
N PHE A 33 -6.44 15.81 19.07
CA PHE A 33 -7.00 14.51 18.71
C PHE A 33 -7.97 13.96 19.76
N GLU A 34 -8.97 13.23 19.30
CA GLU A 34 -9.89 12.45 20.11
C GLU A 34 -10.01 11.04 19.51
N VAL A 35 -9.48 10.03 20.22
CA VAL A 35 -9.63 8.64 19.80
C VAL A 35 -11.03 8.17 20.11
N THR A 36 -11.85 7.99 19.08
CA THR A 36 -13.26 7.61 19.20
C THR A 36 -13.50 6.11 19.06
N GLY A 37 -12.47 5.35 18.64
CA GLY A 37 -12.58 3.90 18.56
C GLY A 37 -11.32 3.19 18.10
N GLU A 38 -11.29 1.89 18.36
CA GLU A 38 -10.22 1.00 17.92
C GLU A 38 -10.78 -0.34 17.40
N ALA A 39 -10.07 -0.97 16.47
CA ALA A 39 -10.36 -2.30 16.00
C ALA A 39 -9.08 -3.13 15.87
N SER A 40 -9.16 -4.44 16.10
CA SER A 40 -8.03 -5.37 15.99
C SER A 40 -8.03 -6.16 14.69
N ASN A 41 -8.94 -5.87 13.76
CA ASN A 41 -9.06 -6.53 12.46
C ASN A 41 -9.75 -5.61 11.45
N GLY A 42 -9.58 -5.92 10.16
CA GLY A 42 -10.09 -5.10 9.08
C GLY A 42 -11.62 -5.03 9.02
N LYS A 43 -12.30 -6.15 9.26
CA LYS A 43 -13.76 -6.22 9.17
C LYS A 43 -14.45 -5.30 10.18
N ASP A 44 -14.05 -5.40 11.45
CA ASP A 44 -14.60 -4.56 12.51
C ASP A 44 -14.21 -3.10 12.31
N GLY A 45 -12.98 -2.86 11.83
CA GLY A 45 -12.49 -1.53 11.51
C GLY A 45 -13.31 -0.82 10.43
N ILE A 46 -13.68 -1.51 9.34
CA ILE A 46 -14.55 -0.96 8.29
C ILE A 46 -15.93 -0.64 8.84
N ALA A 47 -16.51 -1.53 9.65
CA ALA A 47 -17.81 -1.29 10.28
C ALA A 47 -17.77 -0.05 11.19
N LEU A 48 -16.70 0.06 11.99
CA LEU A 48 -16.46 1.19 12.88
C LEU A 48 -16.32 2.50 12.11
N ALA A 49 -15.50 2.53 11.04
CA ALA A 49 -15.31 3.70 10.21
C ALA A 49 -16.61 4.20 9.56
N ARG A 50 -17.45 3.29 9.08
CA ARG A 50 -18.76 3.62 8.49
C ARG A 50 -19.73 4.22 9.53
N THR A 51 -19.65 3.77 10.77
CA THR A 51 -20.54 4.21 11.85
C THR A 51 -20.09 5.55 12.43
N LEU A 52 -18.80 5.70 12.70
CA LEU A 52 -18.24 6.87 13.39
C LEU A 52 -17.84 7.99 12.44
N LYS A 53 -17.56 7.67 11.16
CA LYS A 53 -17.09 8.63 10.14
C LYS A 53 -15.98 9.54 10.67
N PRO A 54 -14.85 8.98 11.13
CA PRO A 54 -13.80 9.75 11.77
C PRO A 54 -13.12 10.70 10.78
N ASP A 55 -12.52 11.77 11.28
CA ASP A 55 -11.71 12.67 10.48
C ASP A 55 -10.42 11.98 10.00
N LEU A 56 -9.84 11.09 10.85
CA LEU A 56 -8.59 10.39 10.60
C LEU A 56 -8.72 8.89 10.95
N LEU A 57 -8.31 8.05 10.03
CA LEU A 57 -8.18 6.60 10.20
C LEU A 57 -6.71 6.22 10.17
N LEU A 58 -6.20 5.63 11.25
CA LEU A 58 -4.87 5.05 11.33
C LEU A 58 -4.98 3.55 11.06
N LEU A 59 -4.28 3.05 10.05
CA LEU A 59 -4.51 1.72 9.50
C LEU A 59 -3.21 0.94 9.35
N ASP A 60 -3.12 -0.20 10.02
CA ASP A 60 -2.03 -1.13 9.76
C ASP A 60 -2.17 -1.79 8.39
N LEU A 61 -1.04 -1.94 7.72
CA LEU A 61 -0.96 -2.63 6.43
C LEU A 61 -1.08 -4.15 6.60
N ASN A 62 -0.40 -4.69 7.62
CA ASN A 62 -0.15 -6.12 7.77
C ASN A 62 -1.01 -6.73 8.88
N MET A 63 -2.29 -6.93 8.62
CA MET A 63 -3.21 -7.61 9.53
C MET A 63 -3.51 -9.05 9.06
N LYS A 64 -3.80 -9.94 10.01
CA LYS A 64 -3.97 -11.39 9.75
C LYS A 64 -5.22 -11.75 8.96
N ASP A 65 -6.32 -11.01 9.17
CA ASP A 65 -7.62 -11.30 8.58
C ASP A 65 -7.78 -10.69 7.17
N MET A 66 -7.32 -9.44 7.03
CA MET A 66 -7.46 -8.66 5.79
C MET A 66 -6.31 -7.66 5.72
N SER A 67 -5.69 -7.51 4.54
CA SER A 67 -4.63 -6.50 4.39
C SER A 67 -5.18 -5.09 4.52
N GLY A 68 -4.36 -4.17 5.05
CA GLY A 68 -4.73 -2.75 5.15
C GLY A 68 -5.05 -2.13 3.78
N LEU A 69 -4.42 -2.58 2.69
CA LEU A 69 -4.77 -2.12 1.34
C LEU A 69 -6.20 -2.50 0.95
N GLU A 70 -6.68 -3.67 1.38
CA GLU A 70 -8.06 -4.07 1.12
C GLU A 70 -9.05 -3.26 1.97
N VAL A 71 -8.71 -3.00 3.23
CA VAL A 71 -9.48 -2.08 4.09
C VAL A 71 -9.56 -0.70 3.46
N LEU A 72 -8.42 -0.12 3.05
CA LEU A 72 -8.35 1.18 2.39
C LEU A 72 -9.25 1.23 1.14
N ARG A 73 -9.21 0.19 0.30
CA ARG A 73 -10.05 0.10 -0.89
C ARG A 73 -11.54 0.15 -0.54
N GLN A 74 -11.96 -0.57 0.50
CA GLN A 74 -13.36 -0.59 0.96
C GLN A 74 -13.80 0.72 1.60
N ILE A 75 -12.91 1.41 2.31
CA ILE A 75 -13.16 2.76 2.86
C ILE A 75 -13.36 3.75 1.72
N ARG A 76 -12.49 3.74 0.70
CA ARG A 76 -12.63 4.62 -0.48
C ARG A 76 -13.87 4.30 -1.30
N ALA A 77 -14.21 3.01 -1.47
CA ALA A 77 -15.44 2.60 -2.16
C ALA A 77 -16.73 2.99 -1.41
N ALA A 78 -16.65 3.22 -0.11
CA ALA A 78 -17.78 3.71 0.71
C ALA A 78 -17.94 5.24 0.68
N ASP A 79 -17.09 5.96 -0.08
CA ASP A 79 -17.12 7.42 -0.24
C ASP A 79 -17.11 8.18 1.10
N LEU A 80 -16.32 7.68 2.05
CA LEU A 80 -16.15 8.32 3.36
C LEU A 80 -15.13 9.45 3.24
N ASP A 81 -15.50 10.63 3.73
CA ASP A 81 -14.61 11.79 3.84
C ASP A 81 -13.67 11.63 5.07
N THR A 82 -12.96 10.51 5.08
CA THR A 82 -12.04 10.13 6.14
C THR A 82 -10.62 10.11 5.57
N ARG A 83 -9.70 10.80 6.19
CA ARG A 83 -8.28 10.71 5.85
C ARG A 83 -7.72 9.39 6.35
N VAL A 84 -6.99 8.68 5.49
CA VAL A 84 -6.42 7.38 5.85
C VAL A 84 -4.91 7.46 5.82
N VAL A 85 -4.29 7.25 6.98
CA VAL A 85 -2.83 7.15 7.13
C VAL A 85 -2.47 5.70 7.42
N MET A 86 -1.68 5.10 6.53
CA MET A 86 -1.10 3.79 6.77
C MET A 86 -0.01 3.88 7.82
N ILE A 87 -0.03 2.97 8.81
CA ILE A 87 1.03 2.88 9.83
C ILE A 87 1.51 1.43 9.89
N THR A 88 2.75 1.17 9.47
CA THR A 88 3.21 -0.18 9.22
C THR A 88 4.69 -0.38 9.57
N VAL A 89 5.13 -1.62 9.65
CA VAL A 89 6.56 -1.98 9.71
C VAL A 89 7.15 -2.18 8.30
N SER A 90 6.33 -2.17 7.24
CA SER A 90 6.80 -2.37 5.87
C SER A 90 7.44 -1.10 5.31
N ASP A 91 8.70 -1.21 4.92
CA ASP A 91 9.46 -0.20 4.18
C ASP A 91 9.51 -0.49 2.67
N GLN A 92 8.68 -1.43 2.19
CA GLN A 92 8.66 -1.85 0.79
C GLN A 92 8.06 -0.78 -0.11
N THR A 93 8.78 -0.45 -1.19
CA THR A 93 8.34 0.55 -2.19
C THR A 93 7.00 0.19 -2.82
N ASP A 94 6.76 -1.10 -3.08
CA ASP A 94 5.52 -1.56 -3.71
C ASP A 94 4.30 -1.32 -2.81
N ASP A 95 4.43 -1.52 -1.51
CA ASP A 95 3.38 -1.26 -0.52
C ASP A 95 3.06 0.23 -0.41
N LEU A 96 4.09 1.07 -0.33
CA LEU A 96 3.96 2.53 -0.32
C LEU A 96 3.22 3.03 -1.57
N VAL A 97 3.68 2.61 -2.75
CA VAL A 97 3.09 3.03 -4.03
C VAL A 97 1.65 2.53 -4.15
N ALA A 98 1.37 1.29 -3.73
CA ALA A 98 0.02 0.74 -3.75
C ALA A 98 -0.93 1.50 -2.83
N ALA A 99 -0.50 1.84 -1.60
CA ALA A 99 -1.29 2.61 -0.66
C ALA A 99 -1.63 4.00 -1.19
N LEU A 100 -0.63 4.75 -1.68
CA LEU A 100 -0.84 6.09 -2.24
C LEU A 100 -1.73 6.08 -3.49
N ARG A 101 -1.60 5.07 -4.36
CA ARG A 101 -2.49 4.89 -5.53
C ARG A 101 -3.94 4.59 -5.16
N LEU A 102 -4.15 3.88 -4.06
CA LEU A 102 -5.48 3.61 -3.53
C LEU A 102 -6.07 4.82 -2.77
N GLY A 103 -5.33 5.92 -2.69
CA GLY A 103 -5.78 7.15 -2.07
C GLY A 103 -5.49 7.23 -0.56
N ALA A 104 -4.42 6.61 -0.07
CA ALA A 104 -3.93 6.90 1.27
C ALA A 104 -3.44 8.36 1.36
N ASP A 105 -3.78 9.03 2.45
CA ASP A 105 -3.33 10.38 2.77
C ASP A 105 -1.96 10.39 3.46
N GLY A 106 -1.46 9.22 3.85
CA GLY A 106 -0.13 9.09 4.43
C GLY A 106 0.35 7.65 4.53
N TYR A 107 1.69 7.53 4.71
CA TYR A 107 2.35 6.25 4.93
C TYR A 107 3.51 6.46 5.91
N LEU A 108 3.33 5.97 7.14
CA LEU A 108 4.25 6.16 8.25
C LEU A 108 4.74 4.80 8.75
N LEU A 109 5.93 4.78 9.38
CA LEU A 109 6.50 3.57 9.94
C LEU A 109 6.26 3.48 11.45
N LYS A 110 6.01 2.27 11.95
CA LYS A 110 5.75 2.01 13.38
C LYS A 110 6.95 2.28 14.29
N ASP A 111 8.15 2.30 13.74
CA ASP A 111 9.42 2.56 14.44
C ASP A 111 9.84 4.03 14.45
N MET A 112 8.98 4.94 13.94
CA MET A 112 9.23 6.38 14.01
C MET A 112 9.24 6.88 15.44
N GLU A 113 10.07 7.91 15.71
CA GLU A 113 10.05 8.64 16.98
C GLU A 113 8.65 9.23 17.25
N PRO A 114 8.15 9.17 18.49
CA PRO A 114 6.79 9.62 18.84
C PRO A 114 6.49 11.06 18.41
N GLU A 115 7.44 11.97 18.56
CA GLU A 115 7.29 13.38 18.20
C GLU A 115 7.11 13.57 16.70
N LEU A 116 7.86 12.79 15.88
CA LEU A 116 7.74 12.82 14.43
C LEU A 116 6.42 12.18 13.97
N MET A 117 5.97 11.12 14.64
CA MET A 117 4.66 10.51 14.40
C MET A 117 3.55 11.54 14.60
N ILE A 118 3.53 12.21 15.75
CA ILE A 118 2.57 13.26 16.09
C ILE A 118 2.56 14.38 15.04
N ALA A 119 3.73 14.92 14.71
CA ALA A 119 3.84 16.00 13.74
C ALA A 119 3.32 15.60 12.36
N SER A 120 3.58 14.34 11.97
CA SER A 120 3.07 13.78 10.70
C SER A 120 1.55 13.62 10.73
N LEU A 121 0.98 13.10 11.83
CA LEU A 121 -0.47 12.94 11.97
C LEU A 121 -1.20 14.29 12.00
N ALA A 122 -0.65 15.30 12.67
CA ALA A 122 -1.19 16.66 12.63
C ALA A 122 -1.16 17.26 11.21
N SER A 123 -0.10 17.00 10.46
CA SER A 123 0.01 17.41 9.06
C SER A 123 -1.00 16.70 8.17
N ALA A 124 -1.22 15.39 8.38
CA ALA A 124 -2.24 14.61 7.66
C ALA A 124 -3.64 15.13 7.97
N ALA A 125 -3.95 15.38 9.24
CA ALA A 125 -5.23 15.96 9.67
C ALA A 125 -5.49 17.33 9.02
N ALA A 126 -4.43 18.13 8.81
CA ALA A 126 -4.50 19.40 8.10
C ALA A 126 -4.59 19.26 6.56
N GLY A 127 -4.69 18.04 6.03
CA GLY A 127 -4.88 17.79 4.59
C GLY A 127 -3.62 17.64 3.76
N LYS A 128 -2.47 17.49 4.38
CA LYS A 128 -1.23 17.21 3.67
C LYS A 128 -1.04 15.71 3.50
N ILE A 129 -0.48 15.30 2.37
CA ILE A 129 0.01 13.93 2.21
C ILE A 129 1.31 13.80 3.00
N VAL A 130 1.40 12.77 3.85
CA VAL A 130 2.57 12.54 4.69
C VAL A 130 3.22 11.20 4.37
N VAL A 131 4.54 11.20 4.21
CA VAL A 131 5.33 9.98 3.97
C VAL A 131 6.53 10.04 4.91
N ALA A 132 6.85 8.91 5.55
CA ALA A 132 8.02 8.81 6.40
C ALA A 132 9.28 9.23 5.62
N GLU A 133 10.15 10.02 6.25
CA GLU A 133 11.28 10.70 5.58
C GLU A 133 12.18 9.72 4.82
N ASN A 134 12.51 8.58 5.44
CA ASN A 134 13.31 7.51 4.84
C ASN A 134 12.68 6.86 3.61
N LEU A 135 11.35 6.97 3.42
CA LEU A 135 10.62 6.45 2.25
C LEU A 135 10.44 7.47 1.12
N THR A 136 10.70 8.74 1.37
CA THR A 136 10.51 9.81 0.37
C THR A 136 11.40 9.59 -0.86
N HIS A 137 12.64 9.11 -0.66
CA HIS A 137 13.54 8.77 -1.77
C HIS A 137 12.99 7.63 -2.63
N LEU A 138 12.46 6.58 -1.99
CA LEU A 138 11.87 5.42 -2.68
C LEU A 138 10.66 5.82 -3.52
N LEU A 139 9.82 6.71 -2.99
CA LEU A 139 8.71 7.28 -3.74
C LEU A 139 9.18 8.05 -4.98
N ALA A 140 10.23 8.87 -4.84
CA ALA A 140 10.79 9.62 -5.97
C ALA A 140 11.35 8.70 -7.07
N VAL A 141 12.01 7.59 -6.69
CA VAL A 141 12.47 6.56 -7.63
C VAL A 141 11.30 5.88 -8.33
N ALA A 142 10.29 5.41 -7.59
CA ALA A 142 9.12 4.76 -8.13
C ALA A 142 8.35 5.65 -9.13
N LEU A 143 8.24 6.95 -8.86
CA LEU A 143 7.61 7.92 -9.76
C LEU A 143 8.42 8.13 -11.05
N ARG A 144 9.75 8.05 -11.01
CA ARG A 144 10.60 8.13 -12.21
C ARG A 144 10.45 6.88 -13.07
N GLU A 145 10.44 5.70 -12.47
CA GLU A 145 10.25 4.42 -13.16
C GLU A 145 8.87 4.33 -13.85
N GLN A 146 7.84 4.94 -13.26
CA GLN A 146 6.48 4.98 -13.84
C GLN A 146 6.35 5.94 -15.03
N ARG A 147 7.24 6.91 -15.18
CA ARG A 147 7.26 7.82 -16.35
C ARG A 147 7.81 7.17 -17.61
N GLN A 148 8.37 5.97 -17.50
CA GLN A 148 8.76 5.20 -18.68
C GLN A 148 7.52 4.45 -19.19
N PRO A 149 7.06 4.69 -20.42
CA PRO A 149 5.94 3.97 -21.00
C PRO A 149 6.26 2.47 -21.06
N ARG A 150 5.39 1.64 -20.50
CA ARG A 150 5.52 0.17 -20.53
C ARG A 150 5.11 -0.39 -21.88
N ASN A 151 5.85 -0.09 -22.96
CA ASN A 151 5.78 -0.87 -24.18
C ASN A 151 6.61 -2.14 -24.00
N ALA A 152 6.23 -3.25 -24.62
CA ALA A 152 6.93 -4.53 -24.53
C ALA A 152 8.44 -4.43 -24.86
N THR A 153 8.83 -3.44 -25.67
CA THR A 153 10.22 -3.04 -26.00
C THR A 153 10.93 -2.40 -24.79
N GLU A 154 10.20 -1.83 -23.81
CA GLU A 154 10.73 -1.06 -22.68
C GLU A 154 10.78 -1.87 -21.37
N ALA A 155 10.15 -3.04 -21.31
CA ALA A 155 10.28 -3.97 -20.18
C ALA A 155 11.68 -4.61 -20.09
N GLY A 156 12.63 -4.17 -20.92
CA GLY A 156 13.97 -4.74 -21.00
C GLY A 156 13.94 -6.24 -21.37
N LEU A 157 12.94 -6.65 -22.16
CA LEU A 157 12.84 -8.00 -22.63
C LEU A 157 13.91 -8.23 -23.69
N THR A 158 14.65 -9.33 -23.56
CA THR A 158 15.52 -9.80 -24.64
C THR A 158 14.66 -10.25 -25.83
N GLU A 159 15.22 -10.26 -27.04
CA GLU A 159 14.53 -10.77 -28.26
C GLU A 159 13.92 -12.15 -28.03
N GLN A 160 14.62 -13.01 -27.29
CA GLN A 160 14.14 -14.35 -26.98
C GLN A 160 12.97 -14.34 -25.99
N GLU A 161 12.96 -13.45 -25.01
CA GLU A 161 11.86 -13.26 -24.08
C GLU A 161 10.63 -12.68 -24.79
N GLN A 162 10.84 -11.76 -25.73
CA GLN A 162 9.76 -11.18 -26.54
C GLN A 162 9.11 -12.26 -27.45
N ARG A 163 9.92 -13.10 -28.07
CA ARG A 163 9.42 -14.21 -28.87
C ARG A 163 8.65 -15.24 -28.04
N ILE A 164 9.11 -15.53 -26.84
CA ILE A 164 8.42 -16.43 -25.90
C ILE A 164 7.05 -15.86 -25.49
N ILE A 165 6.93 -14.54 -25.21
CA ILE A 165 5.68 -13.93 -24.82
C ILE A 165 4.63 -13.93 -25.95
N GLU A 166 5.07 -13.70 -27.19
CA GLU A 166 4.22 -13.80 -28.39
C GLU A 166 3.62 -15.20 -28.55
N LEU A 167 4.46 -16.24 -28.40
CA LEU A 167 4.03 -17.63 -28.48
C LEU A 167 3.10 -18.04 -27.31
N ILE A 168 3.32 -17.46 -26.12
CA ILE A 168 2.41 -17.61 -24.98
C ILE A 168 1.06 -16.97 -25.27
N ALA A 169 1.05 -15.75 -25.81
CA ALA A 169 -0.17 -15.04 -26.20
C ALA A 169 -0.97 -15.77 -27.28
N ALA A 170 -0.27 -16.50 -28.16
CA ALA A 170 -0.88 -17.40 -29.13
C ALA A 170 -1.40 -18.74 -28.54
N GLY A 171 -1.31 -18.92 -27.21
CA GLY A 171 -1.84 -20.09 -26.50
C GLY A 171 -0.96 -21.35 -26.54
N LEU A 172 0.30 -21.24 -26.98
CA LEU A 172 1.17 -22.42 -27.11
C LEU A 172 1.69 -22.91 -25.74
N SER A 173 1.82 -24.23 -25.59
CA SER A 173 2.41 -24.81 -24.39
C SER A 173 3.95 -24.68 -24.37
N ASN A 174 4.56 -24.72 -23.17
CA ASN A 174 6.04 -24.63 -23.04
C ASN A 174 6.79 -25.66 -23.87
N LYS A 175 6.21 -26.85 -24.05
CA LYS A 175 6.76 -27.91 -24.88
C LYS A 175 6.79 -27.54 -26.36
N VAL A 176 5.72 -26.89 -26.85
CA VAL A 176 5.62 -26.42 -28.22
C VAL A 176 6.57 -25.23 -28.46
N ILE A 177 6.57 -24.27 -27.53
CA ILE A 177 7.47 -23.12 -27.55
C ILE A 177 8.94 -23.59 -27.60
N GLY A 178 9.30 -24.59 -26.79
CA GLY A 178 10.65 -25.17 -26.79
C GLY A 178 11.05 -25.75 -28.15
N ARG A 179 10.12 -26.43 -28.83
CA ARG A 179 10.36 -26.96 -30.20
C ARG A 179 10.50 -25.84 -31.23
N GLU A 180 9.65 -24.83 -31.20
CA GLU A 180 9.68 -23.66 -32.08
C GLU A 180 11.00 -22.88 -31.95
N LEU A 181 11.51 -22.74 -30.75
CA LEU A 181 12.70 -21.93 -30.45
C LEU A 181 14.00 -22.79 -30.40
N GLY A 182 13.91 -24.10 -30.57
CA GLY A 182 15.06 -25.00 -30.50
C GLY A 182 15.71 -25.11 -29.10
N ILE A 183 14.94 -24.91 -28.03
CA ILE A 183 15.40 -24.96 -26.65
C ILE A 183 14.62 -25.99 -25.81
N ALA A 184 15.20 -26.45 -24.70
CA ALA A 184 14.53 -27.41 -23.83
C ALA A 184 13.31 -26.78 -23.15
N GLU A 185 12.26 -27.59 -22.89
CA GLU A 185 11.05 -27.15 -22.18
C GLU A 185 11.38 -26.54 -20.80
N GLY A 186 12.39 -27.11 -20.10
CA GLY A 186 12.88 -26.58 -18.82
C GLY A 186 13.43 -25.15 -18.96
N THR A 187 14.12 -24.85 -20.04
CA THR A 187 14.64 -23.51 -20.35
C THR A 187 13.50 -22.53 -20.61
N VAL A 188 12.46 -22.95 -21.33
CA VAL A 188 11.24 -22.14 -21.54
C VAL A 188 10.59 -21.79 -20.19
N LYS A 189 10.46 -22.77 -19.26
CA LYS A 189 9.91 -22.52 -17.92
C LYS A 189 10.70 -21.47 -17.15
N VAL A 190 12.03 -21.47 -17.24
CA VAL A 190 12.88 -20.45 -16.60
C VAL A 190 12.65 -19.08 -17.22
N HIS A 191 12.59 -18.98 -18.55
CA HIS A 191 12.29 -17.72 -19.24
C HIS A 191 10.89 -17.19 -18.88
N VAL A 192 9.88 -18.06 -18.84
CA VAL A 192 8.51 -17.69 -18.43
C VAL A 192 8.48 -17.13 -17.00
N LYS A 193 9.20 -17.77 -16.06
CA LYS A 193 9.30 -17.27 -14.68
C LYS A 193 9.97 -15.90 -14.62
N HIS A 194 11.03 -15.67 -15.39
CA HIS A 194 11.69 -14.37 -15.46
C HIS A 194 10.79 -13.29 -16.14
N LEU A 195 10.08 -13.66 -17.20
CA LEU A 195 9.11 -12.80 -17.87
C LEU A 195 7.99 -12.35 -16.92
N LEU A 196 7.36 -13.29 -16.20
CA LEU A 196 6.31 -12.97 -15.22
C LEU A 196 6.82 -11.99 -14.17
N ARG A 197 8.05 -12.17 -13.67
CA ARG A 197 8.68 -11.26 -12.72
C ARG A 197 8.94 -9.88 -13.33
N LYS A 198 9.49 -9.79 -14.56
CA LYS A 198 9.75 -8.52 -15.26
C LYS A 198 8.46 -7.76 -15.58
N LEU A 199 7.38 -8.47 -15.87
CA LEU A 199 6.07 -7.89 -16.20
C LEU A 199 5.17 -7.68 -14.97
N GLY A 200 5.63 -8.06 -13.77
CA GLY A 200 4.84 -7.94 -12.54
C GLY A 200 3.60 -8.85 -12.49
N LEU A 201 3.60 -9.95 -13.25
CA LEU A 201 2.50 -10.89 -13.33
C LEU A 201 2.72 -12.08 -12.39
N ARG A 202 1.64 -12.54 -11.71
CA ARG A 202 1.69 -13.68 -10.77
C ARG A 202 1.50 -15.04 -11.43
N SER A 203 0.87 -15.09 -12.58
CA SER A 203 0.61 -16.32 -13.32
C SER A 203 0.55 -16.09 -14.83
N ARG A 204 0.53 -17.18 -15.61
CA ARG A 204 0.45 -17.17 -17.07
C ARG A 204 -0.94 -16.77 -17.61
N VAL A 205 -1.96 -16.81 -16.75
CA VAL A 205 -3.38 -16.50 -17.07
C VAL A 205 -3.92 -15.60 -16.00
#